data_59c3abca9e426e7a23e817a61b0b88bd
#
_entry.id   59c3abca9e426e7a23e817a61b0b88bd
#
_cell.length_a   1.000
_cell.length_b   1.000
_cell.length_c   1.000
_cell.angle_alpha   90.00
_cell.angle_beta   90.00
_cell.angle_gamma   90.00
#
_symmetry.space_group_name_H-M   'P 1'
#
loop_
_entity.id
_entity.type
_entity.pdbx_description
1 polymer ?
#
loop_
_entity_poly.entity_id
_entity_poly.type
_entity_poly.pdbx_seq_one_letter_code
_entity_poly.pdbx_strand_id
1 'polypeptide(L)'
;SEADIKTAMSQPPTRSKSYWSGAENYVADMVMDQLPKLIGSDIKDDLIVDTTLDMSLEEKAEKALNDVLAKDGKKLNASQASLVSVDATGAIRALVGGRDYAQSQFNRAVTAKRQPGSAFKPFVYTAALEMGLTPNSIRNDAPIKIGNWAPENYEQRYSGPVTLATAVAQSLNTVAAQLVAEVGADQVIKVAHRLGIESDLQANASIALGTSEVSLLELTSAYAAFMNGGFKATPYVVTKVTTAGGKVLYQANVANPPRVMNPDIVANMNAMMAGVIAYGTGKSARIPGWQAAGKSGTTQSFRDALFVGFTSHLTTGVWFGNDDGKSMRKVTGGGLPARAWKDFMIAAHKGLTPAPIFGGGQIIDNGLPVAQSAPNADQPTTIGNIISGTSGGGQATQQPTLQQRPSQQPIQPQIVNQTVANDDPQDLPPANLTDDTNPYSSNTYDTCDIPPADVGDTSPHTATVRPHRSSLLDVILGQ
;
A
#
# COMPACT_ATOMS: atom_id res chain seq x y z
N SER A 1 -25.58 -0.98 -52.54
CA SER A 1 -25.16 -0.36 -53.81
C SER A 1 -23.64 -0.25 -53.86
N GLU A 2 -23.06 -0.06 -55.04
CA GLU A 2 -21.59 0.14 -55.20
C GLU A 2 -21.09 1.39 -54.45
N ALA A 3 -21.96 2.37 -54.27
CA ALA A 3 -21.71 3.57 -53.46
C ALA A 3 -21.61 3.26 -51.96
N ASP A 4 -22.41 2.34 -51.43
CA ASP A 4 -22.38 1.94 -50.01
C ASP A 4 -21.12 1.14 -49.68
N ILE A 5 -20.67 0.29 -50.63
CA ILE A 5 -19.43 -0.46 -50.54
C ILE A 5 -18.23 0.49 -50.53
N LYS A 6 -18.22 1.49 -51.41
CA LYS A 6 -17.15 2.48 -51.48
C LYS A 6 -17.09 3.38 -50.23
N THR A 7 -18.25 3.71 -49.66
CA THR A 7 -18.34 4.46 -48.38
C THR A 7 -17.88 3.61 -47.20
N ALA A 8 -18.27 2.34 -47.14
CA ALA A 8 -17.82 1.42 -46.10
C ALA A 8 -16.31 1.13 -46.18
N MET A 9 -15.74 1.05 -47.39
CA MET A 9 -14.28 0.85 -47.57
C MET A 9 -13.45 2.12 -47.34
N SER A 10 -14.06 3.31 -47.41
CA SER A 10 -13.38 4.58 -47.13
C SER A 10 -13.38 4.97 -45.63
N GLN A 11 -14.23 4.35 -44.82
CA GLN A 11 -14.19 4.51 -43.37
C GLN A 11 -13.29 3.41 -42.80
N PRO A 12 -12.17 3.75 -42.12
CA PRO A 12 -11.43 2.75 -41.42
C PRO A 12 -12.38 2.06 -40.44
N PRO A 13 -12.34 0.72 -40.32
CA PRO A 13 -13.18 0.02 -39.37
C PRO A 13 -12.92 0.64 -37.99
N THR A 14 -13.96 1.25 -37.42
CA THR A 14 -13.95 1.60 -36.01
C THR A 14 -13.65 0.28 -35.29
N ARG A 15 -12.47 0.16 -34.69
CA ARG A 15 -12.17 -0.98 -33.81
C ARG A 15 -13.32 -1.03 -32.82
N SER A 16 -14.23 -2.00 -33.00
CA SER A 16 -15.14 -2.37 -31.91
C SER A 16 -14.27 -2.58 -30.69
N LYS A 17 -14.62 -2.01 -29.53
CA LYS A 17 -13.96 -2.39 -28.27
C LYS A 17 -13.95 -3.92 -28.27
N SER A 18 -12.76 -4.51 -28.29
CA SER A 18 -12.64 -5.95 -28.15
C SER A 18 -13.41 -6.32 -26.89
N TYR A 19 -14.18 -7.39 -26.93
CA TYR A 19 -14.89 -7.94 -25.76
C TYR A 19 -13.96 -8.15 -24.55
N TRP A 20 -12.65 -8.11 -24.78
CA TRP A 20 -11.55 -8.39 -23.87
C TRP A 20 -10.67 -7.15 -23.60
N SER A 21 -11.18 -5.94 -23.71
CA SER A 21 -10.35 -4.74 -23.60
C SER A 21 -10.50 -3.97 -22.29
N GLY A 22 -11.45 -4.32 -21.44
CA GLY A 22 -11.70 -3.62 -20.18
C GLY A 22 -10.78 -4.07 -19.05
N ALA A 23 -10.55 -3.18 -18.09
CA ALA A 23 -9.69 -3.47 -16.93
C ALA A 23 -10.27 -4.56 -16.01
N GLU A 24 -11.60 -4.78 -16.04
CA GLU A 24 -12.29 -5.87 -15.31
C GLU A 24 -11.73 -7.26 -15.61
N ASN A 25 -11.09 -7.44 -16.76
CA ASN A 25 -10.49 -8.73 -17.13
C ASN A 25 -9.28 -9.08 -16.24
N TYR A 26 -8.54 -8.09 -15.70
CA TYR A 26 -7.50 -8.36 -14.71
C TYR A 26 -8.09 -8.99 -13.43
N VAL A 27 -9.30 -8.56 -13.06
CA VAL A 27 -10.02 -9.11 -11.90
C VAL A 27 -10.60 -10.48 -12.24
N ALA A 28 -11.12 -10.68 -13.44
CA ALA A 28 -11.60 -11.99 -13.89
C ALA A 28 -10.49 -13.05 -13.84
N ASP A 29 -9.31 -12.76 -14.37
CA ASP A 29 -8.15 -13.66 -14.29
C ASP A 29 -7.76 -13.94 -12.84
N MET A 30 -7.72 -12.89 -11.98
CA MET A 30 -7.42 -13.04 -10.56
C MET A 30 -8.44 -13.94 -9.84
N VAL A 31 -9.72 -13.81 -10.16
CA VAL A 31 -10.79 -14.68 -9.63
C VAL A 31 -10.56 -16.12 -10.07
N MET A 32 -10.28 -16.34 -11.36
CA MET A 32 -10.01 -17.69 -11.89
C MET A 32 -8.82 -18.37 -11.22
N ASP A 33 -7.76 -17.63 -10.92
CA ASP A 33 -6.59 -18.14 -10.20
C ASP A 33 -6.89 -18.49 -8.73
N GLN A 34 -7.91 -17.85 -8.12
CA GLN A 34 -8.32 -18.07 -6.74
C GLN A 34 -9.32 -19.22 -6.57
N LEU A 35 -10.21 -19.46 -7.56
CA LEU A 35 -11.29 -20.43 -7.47
C LEU A 35 -10.82 -21.84 -7.02
N PRO A 36 -9.75 -22.45 -7.56
CA PRO A 36 -9.30 -23.76 -7.13
C PRO A 36 -8.94 -23.83 -5.64
N LYS A 37 -8.45 -22.73 -5.07
CA LYS A 37 -8.11 -22.63 -3.64
C LYS A 37 -9.33 -22.48 -2.76
N LEU A 38 -10.39 -21.83 -3.26
CA LEU A 38 -11.62 -21.55 -2.52
C LEU A 38 -12.60 -22.72 -2.49
N ILE A 39 -12.72 -23.45 -3.60
CA ILE A 39 -13.76 -24.46 -3.80
C ILE A 39 -13.23 -25.83 -4.25
N GLY A 40 -11.92 -25.99 -4.43
CA GLY A 40 -11.31 -27.19 -5.00
C GLY A 40 -11.30 -27.16 -6.53
N SER A 41 -10.54 -28.09 -7.14
CA SER A 41 -10.35 -28.20 -8.60
C SER A 41 -11.28 -29.16 -9.31
N ASP A 42 -12.08 -29.95 -8.59
CA ASP A 42 -12.86 -31.08 -9.15
C ASP A 42 -14.30 -30.71 -9.53
N ILE A 43 -14.64 -29.39 -9.52
CA ILE A 43 -15.99 -28.94 -9.81
C ILE A 43 -16.17 -28.83 -11.32
N LYS A 44 -17.22 -29.51 -11.82
CA LYS A 44 -17.59 -29.58 -13.24
C LYS A 44 -18.85 -28.77 -13.56
N ASP A 45 -19.49 -28.19 -12.54
CA ASP A 45 -20.72 -27.41 -12.69
C ASP A 45 -20.38 -25.99 -13.17
N ASP A 46 -21.31 -25.37 -13.87
CA ASP A 46 -21.27 -23.93 -14.12
C ASP A 46 -21.34 -23.16 -12.80
N LEU A 47 -20.48 -22.14 -12.67
CA LEU A 47 -20.34 -21.37 -11.44
C LEU A 47 -20.82 -19.94 -11.62
N ILE A 48 -21.48 -19.43 -10.60
CA ILE A 48 -21.80 -18.01 -10.44
C ILE A 48 -20.89 -17.48 -9.33
N VAL A 49 -20.08 -16.47 -9.66
CA VAL A 49 -19.12 -15.85 -8.72
C VAL A 49 -19.53 -14.42 -8.46
N ASP A 50 -19.97 -14.15 -7.25
CA ASP A 50 -20.23 -12.79 -6.78
C ASP A 50 -18.92 -12.17 -6.29
N THR A 51 -18.65 -10.94 -6.74
CA THR A 51 -17.42 -10.22 -6.40
C THR A 51 -17.69 -8.92 -5.65
N THR A 52 -16.64 -8.34 -5.05
CA THR A 52 -16.66 -7.01 -4.41
C THR A 52 -16.47 -5.87 -5.40
N LEU A 53 -16.11 -6.18 -6.67
CA LEU A 53 -15.80 -5.17 -7.68
C LEU A 53 -16.99 -4.26 -7.94
N ASP A 54 -16.75 -2.96 -7.96
CA ASP A 54 -17.72 -1.95 -8.37
C ASP A 54 -17.35 -1.49 -9.79
N MET A 55 -18.13 -1.92 -10.78
CA MET A 55 -17.85 -1.61 -12.19
C MET A 55 -17.77 -0.11 -12.47
N SER A 56 -18.55 0.71 -11.75
CA SER A 56 -18.48 2.16 -11.90
C SER A 56 -17.16 2.74 -11.35
N LEU A 57 -16.64 2.17 -10.25
CA LEU A 57 -15.31 2.54 -9.73
C LEU A 57 -14.20 2.02 -10.63
N GLU A 58 -14.34 0.82 -11.20
CA GLU A 58 -13.39 0.23 -12.14
C GLU A 58 -13.20 1.11 -13.37
N GLU A 59 -14.30 1.51 -14.03
CA GLU A 59 -14.28 2.42 -15.18
C GLU A 59 -13.63 3.78 -14.85
N LYS A 60 -13.91 4.33 -13.65
CA LYS A 60 -13.30 5.59 -13.19
C LYS A 60 -11.80 5.43 -12.94
N ALA A 61 -11.39 4.27 -12.42
CA ALA A 61 -9.98 3.95 -12.16
C ALA A 61 -9.20 3.83 -13.47
N GLU A 62 -9.71 3.05 -14.42
CA GLU A 62 -9.12 2.91 -15.75
C GLU A 62 -9.00 4.26 -16.45
N LYS A 63 -10.07 5.05 -16.43
CA LYS A 63 -10.08 6.39 -17.01
C LYS A 63 -9.05 7.32 -16.39
N ALA A 64 -8.94 7.37 -15.06
CA ALA A 64 -8.00 8.23 -14.35
C ALA A 64 -6.53 7.91 -14.71
N LEU A 65 -6.20 6.63 -14.85
CA LEU A 65 -4.87 6.21 -15.27
C LEU A 65 -4.59 6.56 -16.74
N ASN A 66 -5.53 6.22 -17.62
CA ASN A 66 -5.38 6.40 -19.05
C ASN A 66 -5.35 7.88 -19.46
N ASP A 67 -6.12 8.75 -18.82
CA ASP A 67 -6.06 10.20 -19.05
C ASP A 67 -4.67 10.77 -18.73
N VAL A 68 -4.07 10.35 -17.60
CA VAL A 68 -2.73 10.80 -17.19
C VAL A 68 -1.65 10.24 -18.14
N LEU A 69 -1.73 8.94 -18.51
CA LEU A 69 -0.79 8.33 -19.47
C LEU A 69 -0.90 8.95 -20.86
N ALA A 70 -2.11 9.22 -21.34
CA ALA A 70 -2.32 9.85 -22.63
C ALA A 70 -1.73 11.26 -22.69
N LYS A 71 -1.91 12.04 -21.61
CA LYS A 71 -1.42 13.43 -21.51
C LYS A 71 0.09 13.53 -21.37
N ASP A 72 0.68 12.75 -20.47
CA ASP A 72 2.05 12.96 -20.00
C ASP A 72 2.96 11.74 -20.20
N GLY A 73 2.42 10.54 -20.43
CA GLY A 73 3.16 9.27 -20.43
C GLY A 73 4.31 9.28 -21.42
N LYS A 74 4.08 9.59 -22.70
CA LYS A 74 5.14 9.65 -23.72
C LYS A 74 6.21 10.67 -23.40
N LYS A 75 5.82 11.87 -22.95
CA LYS A 75 6.74 12.96 -22.60
C LYS A 75 7.63 12.56 -21.43
N LEU A 76 7.09 11.88 -20.44
CA LEU A 76 7.78 11.53 -19.20
C LEU A 76 8.35 10.11 -19.20
N ASN A 77 8.29 9.39 -20.33
CA ASN A 77 8.72 8.00 -20.44
C ASN A 77 8.08 7.10 -19.38
N ALA A 78 6.76 7.24 -19.19
CA ALA A 78 5.94 6.39 -18.36
C ALA A 78 4.97 5.64 -19.27
N SER A 79 5.14 4.32 -19.41
CA SER A 79 4.37 3.50 -20.36
C SER A 79 3.24 2.74 -19.70
N GLN A 80 3.34 2.47 -18.41
CA GLN A 80 2.40 1.67 -17.64
C GLN A 80 1.96 2.37 -16.35
N ALA A 81 0.77 1.98 -15.90
CA ALA A 81 0.24 2.38 -14.61
C ALA A 81 -0.68 1.27 -14.07
N SER A 82 -0.85 1.22 -12.76
CA SER A 82 -1.84 0.36 -12.09
C SER A 82 -2.47 1.07 -10.92
N LEU A 83 -3.68 0.62 -10.54
CA LEU A 83 -4.44 1.17 -9.42
C LEU A 83 -5.13 0.03 -8.68
N VAL A 84 -5.15 0.14 -7.35
CA VAL A 84 -5.95 -0.70 -6.46
C VAL A 84 -6.72 0.22 -5.53
N SER A 85 -8.01 -0.04 -5.34
CA SER A 85 -8.83 0.64 -4.35
C SER A 85 -9.57 -0.39 -3.50
N VAL A 86 -9.42 -0.28 -2.18
CA VAL A 86 -10.08 -1.16 -1.21
C VAL A 86 -10.91 -0.34 -0.22
N ASP A 87 -11.95 -0.95 0.33
CA ASP A 87 -12.73 -0.37 1.41
C ASP A 87 -12.16 -0.74 2.80
N ALA A 88 -12.85 -0.31 3.87
CA ALA A 88 -12.44 -0.53 5.25
C ALA A 88 -12.33 -2.01 5.65
N THR A 89 -12.98 -2.92 4.93
CA THR A 89 -12.99 -4.37 5.19
C THR A 89 -11.88 -5.10 4.45
N GLY A 90 -11.24 -4.45 3.47
CA GLY A 90 -10.30 -5.05 2.53
C GLY A 90 -10.96 -5.52 1.22
N ALA A 91 -12.27 -5.27 1.04
CA ALA A 91 -12.93 -5.58 -0.23
C ALA A 91 -12.33 -4.75 -1.36
N ILE A 92 -11.89 -5.43 -2.42
CA ILE A 92 -11.36 -4.78 -3.62
C ILE A 92 -12.51 -4.17 -4.40
N ARG A 93 -12.57 -2.83 -4.43
CA ARG A 93 -13.63 -2.07 -5.09
C ARG A 93 -13.29 -1.70 -6.53
N ALA A 94 -11.99 -1.53 -6.81
CA ALA A 94 -11.45 -1.34 -8.17
C ALA A 94 -10.02 -1.90 -8.23
N LEU A 95 -9.65 -2.49 -9.38
CA LEU A 95 -8.31 -3.02 -9.62
C LEU A 95 -7.96 -2.98 -11.10
N VAL A 96 -7.09 -2.05 -11.48
CA VAL A 96 -6.58 -1.90 -12.84
C VAL A 96 -5.13 -2.38 -12.89
N GLY A 97 -4.89 -3.51 -13.56
CA GLY A 97 -3.58 -4.16 -13.61
C GLY A 97 -2.60 -3.59 -14.65
N GLY A 98 -3.03 -2.67 -15.50
CA GLY A 98 -2.21 -2.09 -16.55
C GLY A 98 -2.98 -1.13 -17.43
N ARG A 99 -2.28 -0.52 -18.38
CA ARG A 99 -2.83 0.48 -19.31
C ARG A 99 -3.92 -0.08 -20.24
N ASP A 100 -3.73 -1.31 -20.72
CA ASP A 100 -4.59 -1.93 -21.73
C ASP A 100 -4.46 -3.45 -21.58
N TYR A 101 -5.54 -4.10 -21.15
CA TYR A 101 -5.59 -5.54 -20.97
C TYR A 101 -5.37 -6.32 -22.27
N ALA A 102 -5.96 -5.84 -23.38
CA ALA A 102 -5.82 -6.49 -24.70
C ALA A 102 -4.36 -6.53 -25.20
N GLN A 103 -3.53 -5.57 -24.77
CA GLN A 103 -2.11 -5.54 -25.11
C GLN A 103 -1.24 -6.32 -24.12
N SER A 104 -1.64 -6.39 -22.85
CA SER A 104 -0.87 -7.08 -21.80
C SER A 104 -1.77 -7.50 -20.65
N GLN A 105 -1.94 -8.82 -20.48
CA GLN A 105 -2.68 -9.44 -19.37
C GLN A 105 -1.87 -9.48 -18.07
N PHE A 106 -0.61 -9.04 -18.08
CA PHE A 106 0.23 -9.00 -16.88
C PHE A 106 -0.36 -8.02 -15.85
N ASN A 107 -0.83 -8.56 -14.73
CA ASN A 107 -1.46 -7.78 -13.67
C ASN A 107 -0.40 -7.13 -12.76
N ARG A 108 -0.10 -5.84 -13.00
CA ARG A 108 0.92 -5.09 -12.26
C ARG A 108 0.48 -4.72 -10.84
N ALA A 109 -0.80 -4.79 -10.56
CA ALA A 109 -1.33 -4.52 -9.23
C ALA A 109 -1.09 -5.68 -8.25
N VAL A 110 -1.11 -6.92 -8.75
CA VAL A 110 -1.05 -8.15 -7.94
C VAL A 110 0.25 -8.91 -8.14
N THR A 111 0.64 -9.11 -9.40
CA THR A 111 1.77 -10.00 -9.76
C THR A 111 3.11 -9.30 -9.72
N ALA A 112 3.17 -8.02 -10.12
CA ALA A 112 4.43 -7.28 -10.12
C ALA A 112 4.86 -6.97 -8.68
N LYS A 113 6.11 -7.33 -8.34
CA LYS A 113 6.77 -6.87 -7.12
C LYS A 113 7.62 -5.65 -7.48
N ARG A 114 7.42 -4.54 -6.77
CA ARG A 114 8.09 -3.26 -7.01
C ARG A 114 8.53 -2.65 -5.69
N GLN A 115 9.62 -1.91 -5.71
CA GLN A 115 10.06 -1.17 -4.53
C GLN A 115 9.06 -0.06 -4.21
N PRO A 116 8.45 -0.04 -3.00
CA PRO A 116 7.52 1.02 -2.61
C PRO A 116 8.21 2.37 -2.40
N GLY A 117 9.53 2.38 -2.26
CA GLY A 117 10.26 3.59 -1.94
C GLY A 117 9.72 4.23 -0.67
N SER A 118 9.66 5.54 -0.61
CA SER A 118 9.15 6.27 0.56
C SER A 118 7.68 5.98 0.93
N ALA A 119 6.90 5.26 0.12
CA ALA A 119 5.58 4.79 0.52
C ALA A 119 5.66 3.69 1.61
N PHE A 120 6.84 3.13 1.87
CA PHE A 120 7.07 2.21 2.98
C PHE A 120 7.28 2.92 4.34
N LYS A 121 7.62 4.20 4.35
CA LYS A 121 7.93 4.95 5.58
C LYS A 121 6.85 4.91 6.67
N PRO A 122 5.53 4.90 6.38
CA PRO A 122 4.54 4.79 7.44
C PRO A 122 4.73 3.59 8.37
N PHE A 123 5.25 2.45 7.89
CA PHE A 123 5.56 1.30 8.74
C PHE A 123 6.74 1.59 9.69
N VAL A 124 7.75 2.32 9.23
CA VAL A 124 8.89 2.79 10.04
C VAL A 124 8.42 3.72 11.15
N TYR A 125 7.60 4.71 10.79
CA TYR A 125 7.09 5.67 11.76
C TYR A 125 6.08 5.05 12.73
N THR A 126 5.28 4.09 12.28
CA THR A 126 4.40 3.31 13.17
C THR A 126 5.24 2.57 14.23
N ALA A 127 6.30 1.88 13.83
CA ALA A 127 7.21 1.22 14.78
C ALA A 127 7.86 2.21 15.77
N ALA A 128 8.22 3.40 15.29
CA ALA A 128 8.77 4.45 16.14
C ALA A 128 7.74 4.99 17.15
N LEU A 129 6.49 5.19 16.74
CA LEU A 129 5.41 5.60 17.65
C LEU A 129 5.09 4.51 18.68
N GLU A 130 5.12 3.23 18.29
CA GLU A 130 4.94 2.09 19.21
C GLU A 130 6.04 1.99 20.27
N MET A 131 7.24 2.53 20.00
CA MET A 131 8.32 2.68 20.98
C MET A 131 8.16 3.91 21.91
N GLY A 132 7.06 4.65 21.79
CA GLY A 132 6.76 5.81 22.63
C GLY A 132 7.19 7.15 22.04
N LEU A 133 7.67 7.22 20.81
CA LEU A 133 7.86 8.50 20.13
C LEU A 133 6.51 9.12 19.76
N THR A 134 6.49 10.42 19.55
CA THR A 134 5.28 11.17 19.21
C THR A 134 5.49 11.95 17.91
N PRO A 135 4.43 12.46 17.26
CA PRO A 135 4.56 13.33 16.09
C PRO A 135 5.46 14.56 16.35
N ASN A 136 5.57 15.01 17.61
CA ASN A 136 6.39 16.15 18.03
C ASN A 136 7.82 15.77 18.43
N SER A 137 8.16 14.49 18.52
CA SER A 137 9.53 14.06 18.78
C SER A 137 10.47 14.60 17.70
N ILE A 138 11.63 15.12 18.15
CA ILE A 138 12.58 15.80 17.26
C ILE A 138 13.69 14.84 16.86
N ARG A 139 14.08 14.86 15.57
CA ARG A 139 15.30 14.25 15.02
C ARG A 139 16.05 15.28 14.19
N ASN A 140 17.37 15.09 14.12
CA ASN A 140 18.20 16.02 13.34
C ASN A 140 18.30 15.54 11.89
N ASP A 141 17.69 16.29 10.97
CA ASP A 141 17.85 16.07 9.53
C ASP A 141 19.22 16.60 9.09
N ALA A 142 20.20 15.72 9.09
CA ALA A 142 21.60 15.97 8.76
C ALA A 142 22.20 14.74 8.03
N PRO A 143 23.35 14.86 7.36
CA PRO A 143 24.05 13.72 6.81
C PRO A 143 24.26 12.64 7.87
N ILE A 144 23.91 11.40 7.55
CA ILE A 144 24.02 10.24 8.44
C ILE A 144 24.71 9.09 7.73
N LYS A 145 25.46 8.28 8.51
CA LYS A 145 26.05 7.03 8.02
C LYS A 145 25.71 5.89 9.00
N ILE A 146 25.19 4.80 8.45
CA ILE A 146 24.82 3.59 9.21
C ILE A 146 25.64 2.43 8.59
N GLY A 147 26.70 2.00 9.27
CA GLY A 147 27.68 1.09 8.70
C GLY A 147 28.35 1.72 7.45
N ASN A 148 28.19 1.06 6.29
CA ASN A 148 28.70 1.56 5.01
C ASN A 148 27.64 2.33 4.20
N TRP A 149 26.41 2.46 4.69
CA TRP A 149 25.31 3.11 4.01
C TRP A 149 25.14 4.56 4.48
N ALA A 150 25.09 5.50 3.52
CA ALA A 150 24.88 6.91 3.79
C ALA A 150 23.70 7.40 2.95
N PRO A 151 22.46 7.37 3.48
CA PRO A 151 21.29 7.87 2.78
C PRO A 151 21.30 9.39 2.68
N GLU A 152 20.92 9.91 1.52
CA GLU A 152 20.73 11.33 1.27
C GLU A 152 19.26 11.67 1.10
N ASN A 153 18.87 12.90 1.45
CA ASN A 153 17.57 13.43 1.09
C ASN A 153 17.47 13.67 -0.42
N TYR A 154 16.25 13.61 -0.96
CA TYR A 154 16.00 13.74 -2.40
C TYR A 154 16.62 14.98 -3.03
N GLU A 155 16.53 16.14 -2.34
CA GLU A 155 17.08 17.42 -2.81
C GLU A 155 18.53 17.67 -2.34
N GLN A 156 19.17 16.70 -1.67
CA GLN A 156 20.49 16.86 -1.03
C GLN A 156 20.57 18.05 -0.07
N ARG A 157 19.43 18.41 0.53
CA ARG A 157 19.31 19.50 1.52
C ARG A 157 18.91 18.90 2.86
N TYR A 158 19.35 19.59 3.91
CA TYR A 158 19.09 19.19 5.29
C TYR A 158 18.48 20.36 6.05
N SER A 159 17.53 20.05 6.92
CA SER A 159 16.72 21.03 7.66
C SER A 159 17.15 21.22 9.12
N GLY A 160 18.13 20.44 9.59
CA GLY A 160 18.47 20.42 11.02
C GLY A 160 17.40 19.76 11.90
N PRO A 161 17.15 20.25 13.12
CA PRO A 161 16.13 19.70 14.01
C PRO A 161 14.73 19.85 13.42
N VAL A 162 14.02 18.71 13.24
CA VAL A 162 12.65 18.65 12.72
C VAL A 162 11.80 17.70 13.55
N THR A 163 10.49 17.93 13.61
CA THR A 163 9.53 16.99 14.19
C THR A 163 9.33 15.78 13.28
N LEU A 164 8.90 14.63 13.85
CA LEU A 164 8.53 13.47 13.04
C LEU A 164 7.39 13.78 12.08
N ALA A 165 6.43 14.65 12.45
CA ALA A 165 5.36 15.10 11.57
C ALA A 165 5.91 15.82 10.32
N THR A 166 6.87 16.73 10.51
CA THR A 166 7.54 17.41 9.39
C THR A 166 8.34 16.42 8.55
N ALA A 167 9.05 15.50 9.18
CA ALA A 167 9.87 14.51 8.49
C ALA A 167 9.03 13.56 7.60
N VAL A 168 7.84 13.11 8.06
CA VAL A 168 6.89 12.34 7.23
C VAL A 168 6.38 13.18 6.06
N ALA A 169 5.94 14.42 6.34
CA ALA A 169 5.36 15.30 5.33
C ALA A 169 6.34 15.61 4.20
N GLN A 170 7.60 15.91 4.55
CA GLN A 170 8.68 16.22 3.60
C GLN A 170 9.40 14.94 3.11
N SER A 171 9.04 13.78 3.67
CA SER A 171 9.64 12.49 3.28
C SER A 171 11.16 12.41 3.47
N LEU A 172 11.69 12.99 4.56
CA LEU A 172 13.13 13.03 4.82
C LEU A 172 13.71 11.62 4.99
N ASN A 173 14.76 11.33 4.23
CA ASN A 173 15.37 10.00 4.20
C ASN A 173 16.27 9.77 5.42
N THR A 174 17.01 10.79 5.82
CA THR A 174 17.94 10.74 6.96
C THR A 174 17.20 10.46 8.26
N VAL A 175 16.04 11.09 8.47
CA VAL A 175 15.21 10.87 9.66
C VAL A 175 14.64 9.46 9.66
N ALA A 176 14.11 8.97 8.53
CA ALA A 176 13.62 7.59 8.43
C ALA A 176 14.74 6.56 8.73
N ALA A 177 15.97 6.82 8.23
CA ALA A 177 17.13 5.97 8.49
C ALA A 177 17.53 5.98 9.98
N GLN A 178 17.50 7.15 10.65
CA GLN A 178 17.72 7.26 12.11
C GLN A 178 16.69 6.41 12.86
N LEU A 179 15.40 6.51 12.51
CA LEU A 179 14.34 5.75 13.16
C LEU A 179 14.57 4.23 13.00
N VAL A 180 14.96 3.74 11.83
CA VAL A 180 15.27 2.32 11.65
C VAL A 180 16.48 1.90 12.49
N ALA A 181 17.50 2.76 12.62
CA ALA A 181 18.65 2.48 13.47
C ALA A 181 18.26 2.41 14.95
N GLU A 182 17.29 3.21 15.41
CA GLU A 182 16.79 3.24 16.78
C GLU A 182 15.84 2.08 17.10
N VAL A 183 14.88 1.82 16.18
CA VAL A 183 13.81 0.84 16.37
C VAL A 183 14.28 -0.58 16.05
N GLY A 184 15.21 -0.71 15.11
CA GLY A 184 15.61 -1.98 14.50
C GLY A 184 14.76 -2.37 13.29
N ALA A 185 15.43 -2.87 12.23
CA ALA A 185 14.76 -3.29 11.00
C ALA A 185 13.71 -4.40 11.24
N ASP A 186 13.99 -5.34 12.16
CA ASP A 186 13.08 -6.44 12.48
C ASP A 186 11.75 -5.97 13.07
N GLN A 187 11.72 -4.88 13.85
CA GLN A 187 10.48 -4.33 14.38
C GLN A 187 9.66 -3.68 13.26
N VAL A 188 10.32 -2.98 12.35
CA VAL A 188 9.66 -2.42 11.17
C VAL A 188 9.03 -3.52 10.30
N ILE A 189 9.74 -4.64 10.09
CA ILE A 189 9.24 -5.82 9.37
C ILE A 189 8.03 -6.41 10.08
N LYS A 190 8.09 -6.59 11.41
CA LYS A 190 6.95 -7.08 12.20
C LYS A 190 5.72 -6.19 12.05
N VAL A 191 5.90 -4.87 12.05
CA VAL A 191 4.81 -3.92 11.81
C VAL A 191 4.24 -4.10 10.41
N ALA A 192 5.08 -4.15 9.37
CA ALA A 192 4.65 -4.30 7.98
C ALA A 192 3.87 -5.61 7.77
N HIS A 193 4.38 -6.74 8.25
CA HIS A 193 3.69 -8.04 8.16
C HIS A 193 2.38 -8.06 8.95
N ARG A 194 2.36 -7.48 10.15
CA ARG A 194 1.15 -7.38 10.97
C ARG A 194 0.05 -6.59 10.26
N LEU A 195 0.41 -5.54 9.50
CA LEU A 195 -0.53 -4.74 8.73
C LEU A 195 -0.96 -5.39 7.41
N GLY A 196 -0.27 -6.45 6.96
CA GLY A 196 -0.70 -7.24 5.80
C GLY A 196 0.28 -7.29 4.61
N ILE A 197 1.51 -6.81 4.75
CA ILE A 197 2.57 -7.10 3.78
C ILE A 197 2.97 -8.57 3.94
N GLU A 198 2.90 -9.36 2.87
CA GLU A 198 3.24 -10.79 2.87
C GLU A 198 4.58 -11.06 2.17
N SER A 199 5.04 -10.13 1.33
CA SER A 199 6.32 -10.21 0.63
C SER A 199 7.49 -10.27 1.61
N ASP A 200 8.55 -10.99 1.23
CA ASP A 200 9.80 -11.05 1.99
C ASP A 200 10.46 -9.67 2.09
N LEU A 201 10.75 -9.26 3.32
CA LEU A 201 11.35 -7.97 3.63
C LEU A 201 12.78 -8.17 4.15
N GLN A 202 13.72 -7.39 3.62
CA GLN A 202 15.14 -7.49 3.99
C GLN A 202 15.40 -6.73 5.30
N ALA A 203 15.91 -7.45 6.33
CA ALA A 203 16.23 -6.89 7.66
C ALA A 203 17.54 -6.08 7.63
N ASN A 204 17.56 -4.98 6.90
CA ASN A 204 18.70 -4.07 6.85
C ASN A 204 18.25 -2.60 6.92
N ALA A 205 19.21 -1.69 7.13
CA ALA A 205 18.91 -0.26 7.32
C ALA A 205 18.21 0.39 6.13
N SER A 206 18.41 -0.12 4.90
CA SER A 206 17.79 0.46 3.70
C SER A 206 16.28 0.23 3.59
N ILE A 207 15.71 -0.65 4.45
CA ILE A 207 14.25 -0.80 4.59
C ILE A 207 13.58 0.53 4.94
N ALA A 208 14.29 1.46 5.59
CA ALA A 208 13.87 2.83 5.85
C ALA A 208 13.38 3.56 4.59
N LEU A 209 13.89 3.18 3.44
CA LEU A 209 13.58 3.77 2.15
C LEU A 209 12.73 2.87 1.25
N GLY A 210 12.25 1.74 1.77
CA GLY A 210 11.38 0.80 1.04
C GLY A 210 12.10 0.12 -0.13
N THR A 211 13.26 -0.46 0.12
CA THR A 211 14.07 -1.16 -0.89
C THR A 211 13.62 -2.59 -1.15
N SER A 212 12.86 -3.21 -0.23
CA SER A 212 12.25 -4.52 -0.45
C SER A 212 11.02 -4.38 -1.36
N GLU A 213 10.85 -5.33 -2.27
CA GLU A 213 9.78 -5.29 -3.27
C GLU A 213 8.48 -5.87 -2.72
N VAL A 214 7.37 -5.18 -2.99
CA VAL A 214 6.02 -5.58 -2.59
C VAL A 214 5.04 -5.40 -3.76
N SER A 215 3.87 -6.05 -3.74
CA SER A 215 2.82 -5.75 -4.71
C SER A 215 2.08 -4.46 -4.33
N LEU A 216 1.47 -3.81 -5.32
CA LEU A 216 0.63 -2.64 -5.06
C LEU A 216 -0.59 -3.00 -4.21
N LEU A 217 -1.15 -4.21 -4.40
CA LEU A 217 -2.28 -4.72 -3.61
C LEU A 217 -1.92 -4.86 -2.14
N GLU A 218 -0.79 -5.53 -1.81
CA GLU A 218 -0.32 -5.68 -0.42
C GLU A 218 -0.12 -4.31 0.25
N LEU A 219 0.59 -3.41 -0.44
CA LEU A 219 0.88 -2.08 0.08
C LEU A 219 -0.40 -1.29 0.33
N THR A 220 -1.35 -1.29 -0.62
CA THR A 220 -2.61 -0.58 -0.51
C THR A 220 -3.47 -1.15 0.62
N SER A 221 -3.57 -2.46 0.73
CA SER A 221 -4.35 -3.13 1.78
C SER A 221 -3.77 -2.89 3.17
N ALA A 222 -2.44 -2.86 3.32
CA ALA A 222 -1.80 -2.51 4.58
C ALA A 222 -2.12 -1.08 5.04
N TYR A 223 -2.30 -0.14 4.11
CA TYR A 223 -2.72 1.23 4.43
C TYR A 223 -4.18 1.32 4.88
N ALA A 224 -5.04 0.36 4.54
CA ALA A 224 -6.43 0.35 5.00
C ALA A 224 -6.54 0.24 6.52
N ALA A 225 -5.51 -0.31 7.20
CA ALA A 225 -5.46 -0.32 8.66
C ALA A 225 -5.39 1.10 9.27
N PHE A 226 -4.79 2.07 8.56
CA PHE A 226 -4.82 3.48 8.98
C PHE A 226 -6.20 4.11 8.77
N MET A 227 -6.88 3.77 7.67
CA MET A 227 -8.21 4.28 7.36
C MET A 227 -9.27 3.79 8.34
N ASN A 228 -9.24 2.49 8.68
CA ASN A 228 -10.30 1.82 9.45
C ASN A 228 -10.11 1.83 10.97
N GLY A 229 -9.14 2.58 11.49
CA GLY A 229 -8.91 2.71 12.93
C GLY A 229 -8.08 1.58 13.55
N GLY A 230 -7.28 0.85 12.75
CA GLY A 230 -6.29 -0.11 13.23
C GLY A 230 -6.72 -1.58 13.15
N PHE A 231 -7.67 -1.91 12.29
CA PHE A 231 -8.05 -3.29 12.03
C PHE A 231 -7.34 -3.84 10.77
N LYS A 232 -7.03 -5.13 10.76
CA LYS A 232 -6.45 -5.78 9.58
C LYS A 232 -7.46 -5.81 8.44
N ALA A 233 -7.08 -5.32 7.27
CA ALA A 233 -7.88 -5.36 6.05
C ALA A 233 -7.24 -6.36 5.08
N THR A 234 -7.59 -7.65 5.21
CA THR A 234 -7.13 -8.68 4.27
C THR A 234 -7.83 -8.49 2.93
N PRO A 235 -7.10 -8.32 1.82
CA PRO A 235 -7.74 -8.09 0.53
C PRO A 235 -8.50 -9.31 0.04
N TYR A 236 -9.72 -9.10 -0.45
CA TYR A 236 -10.54 -10.13 -1.09
C TYR A 236 -11.38 -9.55 -2.21
N VAL A 237 -11.71 -10.39 -3.19
CA VAL A 237 -12.56 -10.02 -4.33
C VAL A 237 -13.75 -10.93 -4.46
N VAL A 238 -13.64 -12.23 -4.13
CA VAL A 238 -14.75 -13.19 -4.20
C VAL A 238 -15.56 -13.11 -2.91
N THR A 239 -16.86 -12.80 -3.01
CA THR A 239 -17.77 -12.78 -1.87
C THR A 239 -18.52 -14.08 -1.72
N LYS A 240 -18.90 -14.71 -2.85
CA LYS A 240 -19.68 -15.95 -2.85
C LYS A 240 -19.44 -16.71 -4.14
N VAL A 241 -19.47 -18.04 -4.07
CA VAL A 241 -19.47 -18.93 -5.22
C VAL A 241 -20.64 -19.89 -5.09
N THR A 242 -21.48 -19.96 -6.12
CA THR A 242 -22.61 -20.89 -6.21
C THR A 242 -22.57 -21.68 -7.50
N THR A 243 -23.10 -22.90 -7.50
CA THR A 243 -23.40 -23.61 -8.75
C THR A 243 -24.61 -23.00 -9.44
N ALA A 244 -24.82 -23.26 -10.73
CA ALA A 244 -26.03 -22.87 -11.45
C ALA A 244 -27.30 -23.39 -10.78
N GLY A 245 -27.24 -24.54 -10.08
CA GLY A 245 -28.33 -25.11 -9.27
C GLY A 245 -28.56 -24.41 -7.92
N GLY A 246 -27.82 -23.35 -7.59
CA GLY A 246 -27.98 -22.55 -6.37
C GLY A 246 -27.27 -23.09 -5.14
N LYS A 247 -26.49 -24.18 -5.25
CA LYS A 247 -25.69 -24.71 -4.13
C LYS A 247 -24.54 -23.74 -3.84
N VAL A 248 -24.44 -23.23 -2.58
CA VAL A 248 -23.31 -22.40 -2.13
C VAL A 248 -22.09 -23.29 -1.91
N LEU A 249 -21.00 -22.96 -2.59
CA LEU A 249 -19.70 -23.64 -2.48
C LEU A 249 -18.72 -22.86 -1.61
N TYR A 250 -18.78 -21.53 -1.65
CA TYR A 250 -17.95 -20.63 -0.87
C TYR A 250 -18.73 -19.38 -0.48
N GLN A 251 -18.44 -18.86 0.71
CA GLN A 251 -18.89 -17.57 1.19
C GLN A 251 -17.77 -16.93 2.00
N ALA A 252 -17.38 -15.71 1.64
CA ALA A 252 -16.37 -14.96 2.36
C ALA A 252 -16.81 -14.68 3.80
N ASN A 253 -15.92 -14.90 4.76
CA ASN A 253 -16.11 -14.51 6.15
C ASN A 253 -15.17 -13.36 6.49
N VAL A 254 -15.71 -12.16 6.51
CA VAL A 254 -14.98 -10.92 6.80
C VAL A 254 -15.37 -10.29 8.15
N ALA A 255 -16.13 -11.05 8.96
CA ALA A 255 -16.55 -10.59 10.28
C ALA A 255 -15.37 -10.57 11.26
N ASN A 256 -15.39 -9.57 12.17
CA ASN A 256 -14.46 -9.45 13.30
C ASN A 256 -12.95 -9.46 12.90
N PRO A 257 -12.50 -8.54 12.05
CA PRO A 257 -11.08 -8.42 11.73
C PRO A 257 -10.28 -8.13 13.02
N PRO A 258 -9.09 -8.72 13.18
CA PRO A 258 -8.26 -8.47 14.36
C PRO A 258 -7.76 -7.01 14.37
N ARG A 259 -7.70 -6.42 15.56
CA ARG A 259 -7.03 -5.14 15.76
C ARG A 259 -5.52 -5.36 15.66
N VAL A 260 -4.87 -4.65 14.75
CA VAL A 260 -3.43 -4.76 14.46
C VAL A 260 -2.67 -3.50 14.82
N MET A 261 -3.36 -2.42 15.22
CA MET A 261 -2.73 -1.16 15.62
C MET A 261 -3.57 -0.47 16.69
N ASN A 262 -2.88 0.14 17.67
CA ASN A 262 -3.54 0.94 18.70
C ASN A 262 -4.21 2.17 18.07
N PRO A 263 -5.46 2.54 18.46
CA PRO A 263 -6.16 3.71 17.93
C PRO A 263 -5.39 5.03 18.01
N ASP A 264 -4.64 5.26 19.10
CA ASP A 264 -3.85 6.49 19.28
C ASP A 264 -2.68 6.55 18.28
N ILE A 265 -2.05 5.40 18.00
CA ILE A 265 -1.02 5.29 16.96
C ILE A 265 -1.61 5.59 15.59
N VAL A 266 -2.81 5.04 15.30
CA VAL A 266 -3.51 5.34 14.03
C VAL A 266 -3.81 6.82 13.91
N ALA A 267 -4.37 7.45 14.94
CA ALA A 267 -4.70 8.87 14.94
C ALA A 267 -3.45 9.73 14.70
N ASN A 268 -2.34 9.43 15.39
CA ASN A 268 -1.07 10.12 15.21
C ASN A 268 -0.51 9.93 13.80
N MET A 269 -0.52 8.70 13.27
CA MET A 269 -0.06 8.43 11.91
C MET A 269 -0.91 9.15 10.87
N ASN A 270 -2.24 9.16 11.03
CA ASN A 270 -3.16 9.84 10.13
C ASN A 270 -2.93 11.35 10.14
N ALA A 271 -2.72 11.96 11.31
CA ALA A 271 -2.36 13.37 11.42
C ALA A 271 -1.06 13.70 10.67
N MET A 272 0.00 12.87 10.83
CA MET A 272 1.26 13.04 10.12
C MET A 272 1.10 12.85 8.62
N MET A 273 0.37 11.81 8.17
CA MET A 273 0.16 11.53 6.75
C MET A 273 -0.79 12.54 6.08
N ALA A 274 -1.73 13.16 6.80
CA ALA A 274 -2.51 14.29 6.30
C ALA A 274 -1.60 15.48 5.95
N GLY A 275 -0.54 15.72 6.72
CA GLY A 275 0.49 16.72 6.42
C GLY A 275 1.17 16.49 5.06
N VAL A 276 1.35 15.26 4.61
CA VAL A 276 1.89 14.93 3.28
C VAL A 276 1.06 15.58 2.16
N ILE A 277 -0.27 15.53 2.28
CA ILE A 277 -1.21 16.09 1.29
C ILE A 277 -1.40 17.59 1.51
N ALA A 278 -1.43 18.05 2.76
CA ALA A 278 -1.70 19.45 3.08
C ALA A 278 -0.55 20.39 2.63
N TYR A 279 0.69 20.05 2.97
CA TYR A 279 1.85 20.89 2.71
C TYR A 279 3.11 20.14 2.26
N GLY A 280 3.08 18.81 2.28
CA GLY A 280 4.22 17.93 1.98
C GLY A 280 4.33 17.53 0.51
N THR A 281 4.94 16.37 0.30
CA THR A 281 5.25 15.81 -1.03
C THR A 281 4.03 15.35 -1.83
N GLY A 282 2.86 15.23 -1.19
CA GLY A 282 1.61 14.74 -1.78
C GLY A 282 0.59 15.82 -2.15
N LYS A 283 0.96 17.11 -2.23
CA LYS A 283 0.02 18.22 -2.49
C LYS A 283 -0.88 18.03 -3.72
N SER A 284 -0.38 17.33 -4.74
CA SER A 284 -1.16 17.03 -5.96
C SER A 284 -2.34 16.10 -5.72
N ALA A 285 -2.37 15.37 -4.60
CA ALA A 285 -3.45 14.47 -4.21
C ALA A 285 -4.59 15.19 -3.45
N ARG A 286 -4.51 16.49 -3.20
CA ARG A 286 -5.55 17.21 -2.44
C ARG A 286 -6.92 17.12 -3.14
N ILE A 287 -7.92 16.67 -2.41
CA ILE A 287 -9.32 16.59 -2.86
C ILE A 287 -10.09 17.76 -2.22
N PRO A 288 -10.70 18.65 -3.03
CA PRO A 288 -11.50 19.75 -2.49
C PRO A 288 -12.64 19.24 -1.58
N GLY A 289 -12.76 19.81 -0.39
CA GLY A 289 -13.84 19.46 0.57
C GLY A 289 -13.66 18.14 1.32
N TRP A 290 -12.56 17.39 1.09
CA TRP A 290 -12.32 16.10 1.75
C TRP A 290 -11.04 16.11 2.57
N GLN A 291 -11.10 15.49 3.74
CA GLN A 291 -9.89 15.09 4.44
C GLN A 291 -9.29 13.85 3.79
N ALA A 292 -7.99 13.86 3.61
CA ALA A 292 -7.27 12.74 3.07
C ALA A 292 -5.86 12.66 3.69
N ALA A 293 -5.36 11.44 3.81
CA ALA A 293 -3.99 11.17 4.25
C ALA A 293 -3.32 10.21 3.28
N GLY A 294 -2.00 10.19 3.23
CA GLY A 294 -1.29 9.29 2.31
C GLY A 294 0.20 9.52 2.28
N LYS A 295 0.88 8.80 1.40
CA LYS A 295 2.32 8.88 1.24
C LYS A 295 2.75 8.70 -0.21
N SER A 296 3.66 9.54 -0.68
CA SER A 296 4.33 9.41 -1.96
C SER A 296 5.51 8.45 -1.86
N GLY A 297 5.71 7.62 -2.88
CA GLY A 297 6.87 6.77 -3.06
C GLY A 297 7.57 7.09 -4.39
N THR A 298 8.90 7.13 -4.37
CA THR A 298 9.73 7.31 -5.56
C THR A 298 10.98 6.47 -5.35
N THR A 299 11.30 5.60 -6.29
CA THR A 299 12.51 4.80 -6.22
C THR A 299 13.69 5.51 -6.86
N GLN A 300 14.91 5.02 -6.58
CA GLN A 300 16.11 5.53 -7.22
C GLN A 300 16.00 5.46 -8.74
N SER A 301 16.55 6.44 -9.40
CA SER A 301 16.51 6.58 -10.86
C SER A 301 15.09 6.69 -11.44
N PHE A 302 14.06 7.00 -10.64
CA PHE A 302 12.68 7.18 -11.11
C PHE A 302 12.12 5.98 -11.89
N ARG A 303 12.44 4.75 -11.47
CA ARG A 303 11.93 3.53 -12.10
C ARG A 303 10.48 3.28 -11.72
N ASP A 304 10.16 3.50 -10.43
CA ASP A 304 8.82 3.36 -9.88
C ASP A 304 8.40 4.65 -9.17
N ALA A 305 7.19 5.06 -9.39
CA ALA A 305 6.55 6.16 -8.69
C ALA A 305 5.18 5.70 -8.18
N LEU A 306 4.93 5.91 -6.88
CA LEU A 306 3.72 5.45 -6.21
C LEU A 306 3.10 6.57 -5.39
N PHE A 307 1.78 6.51 -5.25
CA PHE A 307 1.05 7.26 -4.23
C PHE A 307 0.02 6.32 -3.60
N VAL A 308 0.08 6.16 -2.30
CA VAL A 308 -0.94 5.42 -1.54
C VAL A 308 -1.56 6.38 -0.55
N GLY A 309 -2.88 6.47 -0.56
CA GLY A 309 -3.61 7.38 0.31
C GLY A 309 -5.05 6.94 0.51
N PHE A 310 -5.71 7.58 1.45
CA PHE A 310 -7.07 7.24 1.84
C PHE A 310 -7.86 8.47 2.27
N THR A 311 -9.16 8.33 2.19
CA THR A 311 -10.17 9.15 2.88
C THR A 311 -10.82 8.31 3.97
N SER A 312 -11.96 8.74 4.50
CA SER A 312 -12.79 7.90 5.39
C SER A 312 -13.49 6.73 4.67
N HIS A 313 -13.51 6.68 3.34
CA HIS A 313 -14.29 5.71 2.55
C HIS A 313 -13.44 4.69 1.81
N LEU A 314 -12.34 5.10 1.20
CA LEU A 314 -11.50 4.26 0.34
C LEU A 314 -10.03 4.47 0.64
N THR A 315 -9.26 3.38 0.59
CA THR A 315 -7.81 3.38 0.49
C THR A 315 -7.43 3.01 -0.93
N THR A 316 -6.64 3.85 -1.58
CA THR A 316 -6.25 3.68 -2.98
C THR A 316 -4.75 3.81 -3.16
N GLY A 317 -4.16 2.84 -3.85
CA GLY A 317 -2.76 2.87 -4.28
C GLY A 317 -2.67 3.02 -5.80
N VAL A 318 -1.73 3.85 -6.24
CA VAL A 318 -1.46 4.10 -7.67
C VAL A 318 0.03 3.97 -7.93
N TRP A 319 0.39 3.24 -8.98
CA TRP A 319 1.76 3.08 -9.46
C TRP A 319 1.89 3.53 -10.92
N PHE A 320 3.02 4.14 -11.25
CA PHE A 320 3.47 4.44 -12.61
C PHE A 320 4.90 3.95 -12.79
N GLY A 321 5.21 3.41 -13.99
CA GLY A 321 6.53 2.89 -14.32
C GLY A 321 6.61 2.32 -15.72
N ASN A 322 7.63 1.49 -15.95
CA ASN A 322 7.88 0.76 -17.19
C ASN A 322 8.13 -0.72 -16.89
N ASP A 323 7.65 -1.61 -17.76
CA ASP A 323 7.86 -3.06 -17.58
C ASP A 323 9.31 -3.47 -17.78
N ASP A 324 10.05 -2.76 -18.63
CA ASP A 324 11.47 -2.97 -18.90
C ASP A 324 12.40 -2.35 -17.84
N GLY A 325 11.83 -1.79 -16.75
CA GLY A 325 12.58 -1.16 -15.66
C GLY A 325 13.34 0.12 -16.04
N LYS A 326 13.12 0.66 -17.24
CA LYS A 326 13.72 1.94 -17.63
C LYS A 326 13.19 3.11 -16.80
N SER A 327 14.11 4.03 -16.53
CA SER A 327 13.78 5.25 -15.76
C SER A 327 12.77 6.12 -16.47
N MET A 328 11.80 6.60 -15.72
CA MET A 328 10.94 7.70 -16.15
C MET A 328 11.70 9.04 -16.05
N ARG A 329 11.23 10.06 -16.76
CA ARG A 329 11.85 11.40 -16.76
C ARG A 329 11.41 12.20 -15.54
N LYS A 330 12.09 11.98 -14.39
CA LYS A 330 11.84 12.67 -13.11
C LYS A 330 10.38 12.56 -12.62
N VAL A 331 9.70 11.44 -12.90
CA VAL A 331 8.38 11.18 -12.34
C VAL A 331 8.52 10.78 -10.87
N THR A 332 7.85 11.50 -10.00
CA THR A 332 7.81 11.23 -8.56
C THR A 332 6.40 10.79 -8.14
N GLY A 333 6.29 10.17 -6.97
CA GLY A 333 4.99 9.77 -6.41
C GLY A 333 4.02 10.94 -6.18
N GLY A 334 4.55 12.14 -5.89
CA GLY A 334 3.76 13.37 -5.80
C GLY A 334 3.34 13.97 -7.15
N GLY A 335 3.81 13.39 -8.26
CA GLY A 335 3.53 13.79 -9.64
C GLY A 335 2.36 13.05 -10.27
N LEU A 336 2.67 12.16 -11.26
CA LEU A 336 1.64 11.39 -11.98
C LEU A 336 0.77 10.54 -11.06
N PRO A 337 1.32 9.73 -10.12
CA PRO A 337 0.52 8.90 -9.25
C PRO A 337 -0.46 9.70 -8.39
N ALA A 338 0.00 10.78 -7.75
CA ALA A 338 -0.84 11.62 -6.89
C ALA A 338 -1.97 12.32 -7.69
N ARG A 339 -1.71 12.70 -8.95
CA ARG A 339 -2.75 13.28 -9.83
C ARG A 339 -3.79 12.23 -10.22
N ALA A 340 -3.38 11.05 -10.70
CA ALA A 340 -4.31 9.99 -11.04
C ALA A 340 -5.12 9.54 -9.83
N TRP A 341 -4.48 9.42 -8.67
CA TRP A 341 -5.14 9.15 -7.39
C TRP A 341 -6.23 10.19 -7.10
N LYS A 342 -5.90 11.48 -7.19
CA LYS A 342 -6.86 12.56 -6.95
C LYS A 342 -8.04 12.49 -7.94
N ASP A 343 -7.76 12.32 -9.22
CA ASP A 343 -8.79 12.32 -10.27
C ASP A 343 -9.75 11.12 -10.08
N PHE A 344 -9.22 9.94 -9.75
CA PHE A 344 -10.03 8.79 -9.36
C PHE A 344 -10.84 9.07 -8.10
N MET A 345 -10.21 9.54 -7.02
CA MET A 345 -10.89 9.75 -5.74
C MET A 345 -12.00 10.82 -5.83
N ILE A 346 -11.80 11.90 -6.57
CA ILE A 346 -12.88 12.87 -6.84
C ILE A 346 -14.06 12.19 -7.52
N ALA A 347 -13.81 11.37 -8.54
CA ALA A 347 -14.86 10.67 -9.26
C ALA A 347 -15.56 9.60 -8.38
N ALA A 348 -14.78 8.88 -7.58
CA ALA A 348 -15.28 7.84 -6.66
C ALA A 348 -16.13 8.41 -5.51
N HIS A 349 -15.85 9.63 -5.09
CA HIS A 349 -16.56 10.28 -3.97
C HIS A 349 -17.74 11.15 -4.39
N LYS A 350 -18.04 11.20 -5.70
CA LYS A 350 -19.18 11.98 -6.20
C LYS A 350 -20.50 11.46 -5.61
N GLY A 351 -21.21 12.33 -4.91
CA GLY A 351 -22.48 12.01 -4.24
C GLY A 351 -22.34 11.46 -2.81
N LEU A 352 -21.11 11.26 -2.33
CA LEU A 352 -20.88 10.89 -0.93
C LEU A 352 -20.75 12.13 -0.05
N THR A 353 -21.09 11.98 1.22
CA THR A 353 -20.93 13.03 2.23
C THR A 353 -19.48 12.98 2.76
N PRO A 354 -18.73 14.10 2.75
CA PRO A 354 -17.43 14.15 3.38
C PRO A 354 -17.48 13.79 4.86
N ALA A 355 -16.56 12.89 5.26
CA ALA A 355 -16.36 12.52 6.66
C ALA A 355 -14.88 12.65 7.02
N PRO A 356 -14.55 12.94 8.30
CA PRO A 356 -13.17 13.01 8.74
C PRO A 356 -12.49 11.62 8.64
N ILE A 357 -11.19 11.62 8.39
CA ILE A 357 -10.38 10.41 8.54
C ILE A 357 -10.30 10.04 10.02
N PHE A 358 -10.04 8.78 10.35
CA PHE A 358 -9.92 8.31 11.72
C PHE A 358 -8.89 9.14 12.51
N GLY A 359 -9.26 9.64 13.69
CA GLY A 359 -8.44 10.55 14.50
C GLY A 359 -8.23 11.94 13.89
N GLY A 360 -8.84 12.23 12.74
CA GLY A 360 -8.75 13.52 12.08
C GLY A 360 -9.60 14.58 12.75
N GLY A 361 -8.95 15.59 13.40
CA GLY A 361 -9.58 16.83 13.78
C GLY A 361 -9.82 17.75 12.59
N GLN A 362 -10.42 18.93 12.82
CA GLN A 362 -10.49 19.96 11.77
C GLN A 362 -9.08 20.38 11.36
N ILE A 363 -8.84 20.48 10.05
CA ILE A 363 -7.64 21.11 9.54
C ILE A 363 -7.71 22.59 9.93
N ILE A 364 -6.81 23.02 10.82
CA ILE A 364 -6.69 24.44 11.13
C ILE A 364 -6.06 25.14 9.92
N ASP A 365 -6.44 26.39 9.63
CA ASP A 365 -6.00 27.18 8.47
C ASP A 365 -4.47 27.30 8.29
N ASN A 366 -3.69 27.00 9.32
CA ASN A 366 -2.22 26.91 9.25
C ASN A 366 -1.69 25.61 8.63
N GLY A 367 -2.56 24.72 8.13
CA GLY A 367 -2.19 23.49 7.41
C GLY A 367 -1.69 22.33 8.27
N LEU A 368 -1.73 22.44 9.58
CA LEU A 368 -1.40 21.34 10.50
C LEU A 368 -2.68 20.72 11.05
N PRO A 369 -2.89 19.39 10.89
CA PRO A 369 -3.97 18.73 11.58
C PRO A 369 -3.68 18.69 13.08
N VAL A 370 -4.65 19.12 13.91
CA VAL A 370 -4.59 18.89 15.35
C VAL A 370 -5.18 17.50 15.60
N ALA A 371 -4.35 16.59 16.10
CA ALA A 371 -4.83 15.31 16.60
C ALA A 371 -5.78 15.56 17.77
N GLN A 372 -7.04 15.19 17.60
CA GLN A 372 -7.93 15.05 18.75
C GLN A 372 -7.66 13.68 19.38
N SER A 373 -7.63 13.62 20.70
CA SER A 373 -7.61 12.36 21.42
C SER A 373 -8.72 11.45 20.88
N ALA A 374 -8.39 10.18 20.63
CA ALA A 374 -9.33 9.19 20.15
C ALA A 374 -10.58 9.20 21.07
N PRO A 375 -11.80 9.07 20.52
CA PRO A 375 -12.98 8.85 21.34
C PRO A 375 -12.74 7.60 22.19
N ASN A 376 -13.11 7.67 23.47
CA ASN A 376 -12.88 6.62 24.47
C ASN A 376 -13.06 5.22 23.87
N ALA A 377 -12.04 4.38 24.04
CA ALA A 377 -11.94 3.04 23.44
C ALA A 377 -13.01 2.04 23.91
N ASP A 378 -13.91 2.44 24.83
CA ASP A 378 -14.94 1.60 25.44
C ASP A 378 -16.28 1.55 24.69
N GLN A 379 -16.39 2.25 23.57
CA GLN A 379 -17.57 2.08 22.69
C GLN A 379 -17.16 1.25 21.47
N PRO A 380 -17.75 0.06 21.28
CA PRO A 380 -17.54 -0.71 20.05
C PRO A 380 -18.14 0.08 18.88
N THR A 381 -17.29 0.71 18.09
CA THR A 381 -17.71 1.27 16.80
C THR A 381 -18.06 0.09 15.91
N THR A 382 -19.33 -0.25 15.84
CA THR A 382 -19.80 -1.31 14.95
C THR A 382 -19.49 -0.85 13.52
N ILE A 383 -18.75 -1.66 12.77
CA ILE A 383 -18.41 -1.43 11.35
C ILE A 383 -19.65 -1.09 10.51
N GLY A 384 -20.85 -1.53 10.94
CA GLY A 384 -22.14 -1.20 10.34
C GLY A 384 -22.48 0.30 10.32
N ASN A 385 -21.96 1.10 11.25
CA ASN A 385 -22.26 2.55 11.29
C ASN A 385 -21.40 3.38 10.34
N ILE A 386 -20.36 2.80 9.74
CA ILE A 386 -19.51 3.47 8.75
C ILE A 386 -20.13 3.32 7.34
N ILE A 387 -20.96 2.29 7.13
CA ILE A 387 -21.51 1.93 5.82
C ILE A 387 -22.93 2.43 5.60
N SER A 388 -23.71 2.68 6.67
CA SER A 388 -25.10 3.13 6.55
C SER A 388 -25.25 4.61 6.90
N GLY A 389 -25.05 5.47 5.90
CA GLY A 389 -25.53 6.86 5.91
C GLY A 389 -27.06 6.89 5.79
N THR A 390 -27.81 6.52 6.82
CA THR A 390 -29.25 6.77 6.87
C THR A 390 -29.52 8.06 7.64
N SER A 391 -30.02 9.03 6.91
CA SER A 391 -30.70 10.25 7.39
C SER A 391 -31.76 9.93 8.44
N GLY A 392 -31.64 10.50 9.62
CA GLY A 392 -32.70 10.54 10.61
C GLY A 392 -32.67 11.87 11.35
N GLY A 393 -33.55 12.78 10.95
CA GLY A 393 -33.78 14.03 11.65
C GLY A 393 -34.44 13.83 12.97
N GLY A 394 -34.22 14.75 13.89
CA GLY A 394 -35.19 14.94 14.98
C GLY A 394 -34.64 15.33 16.32
N GLN A 395 -34.87 16.59 16.64
CA GLN A 395 -35.18 17.18 17.95
C GLN A 395 -34.05 17.48 18.93
N ALA A 396 -33.94 18.77 19.14
CA ALA A 396 -33.30 19.44 20.27
C ALA A 396 -33.90 19.03 21.60
N THR A 397 -33.09 18.63 22.57
CA THR A 397 -33.46 18.63 23.98
C THR A 397 -32.29 19.06 24.86
N GLN A 398 -32.48 20.19 25.48
CA GLN A 398 -32.04 20.72 26.77
C GLN A 398 -30.71 20.25 27.40
N GLN A 399 -29.87 21.23 27.68
CA GLN A 399 -28.69 21.19 28.55
C GLN A 399 -29.07 20.73 29.98
N PRO A 400 -28.28 19.91 30.64
CA PRO A 400 -28.27 19.79 32.09
C PRO A 400 -27.17 20.66 32.70
N THR A 401 -27.60 21.39 33.72
CA THR A 401 -26.88 22.25 34.63
C THR A 401 -25.74 21.54 35.35
N LEU A 402 -24.57 22.18 35.41
CA LEU A 402 -23.39 21.77 36.18
C LEU A 402 -23.69 21.81 37.69
N GLN A 403 -23.69 20.68 38.37
CA GLN A 403 -23.53 20.58 39.83
C GLN A 403 -22.05 20.36 40.16
N GLN A 404 -21.52 21.27 40.98
CA GLN A 404 -20.19 21.21 41.57
C GLN A 404 -20.06 20.03 42.53
N ARG A 405 -19.01 19.24 42.44
CA ARG A 405 -18.55 18.27 43.44
C ARG A 405 -17.42 18.87 44.28
N PRO A 406 -17.34 18.55 45.58
CA PRO A 406 -16.38 19.12 46.52
C PRO A 406 -14.97 18.52 46.31
N SER A 407 -13.97 19.37 46.59
CA SER A 407 -12.55 19.09 46.63
C SER A 407 -12.16 17.99 47.59
N GLN A 408 -11.44 16.96 47.13
CA GLN A 408 -10.68 16.03 47.99
C GLN A 408 -9.22 16.38 47.98
N GLN A 409 -8.65 16.41 49.19
CA GLN A 409 -7.22 16.70 49.48
C GLN A 409 -6.26 15.59 49.01
N PRO A 410 -4.98 15.90 48.75
CA PRO A 410 -4.00 14.92 48.27
C PRO A 410 -3.53 13.99 49.36
N ILE A 411 -3.51 12.69 49.08
CA ILE A 411 -2.94 11.63 49.92
C ILE A 411 -1.44 11.56 49.66
N GLN A 412 -0.63 11.67 50.73
CA GLN A 412 0.82 11.49 50.67
C GLN A 412 1.19 9.99 50.55
N PRO A 413 2.24 9.60 49.82
CA PRO A 413 2.69 8.22 49.79
C PRO A 413 3.47 7.82 51.03
N GLN A 414 3.08 6.73 51.66
CA GLN A 414 3.86 6.08 52.72
C GLN A 414 4.96 5.22 52.12
N ILE A 415 6.20 5.44 52.60
CA ILE A 415 7.39 4.63 52.31
C ILE A 415 7.33 3.37 53.20
N VAL A 416 7.26 2.20 52.58
CA VAL A 416 7.47 0.91 53.27
C VAL A 416 8.89 0.45 52.97
N ASN A 417 9.75 0.49 54.01
CA ASN A 417 11.06 -0.13 54.01
C ASN A 417 10.91 -1.66 54.07
N GLN A 418 11.36 -2.37 53.04
CA GLN A 418 11.69 -3.79 53.18
C GLN A 418 13.20 -3.97 53.04
N THR A 419 13.78 -4.51 54.12
CA THR A 419 15.16 -4.97 54.29
C THR A 419 15.45 -6.13 53.35
N VAL A 420 16.48 -5.97 52.52
CA VAL A 420 17.05 -7.05 51.70
C VAL A 420 18.14 -7.75 52.50
N ALA A 421 18.01 -9.06 52.66
CA ALA A 421 19.08 -9.93 53.16
C ALA A 421 20.07 -10.24 52.04
N ASN A 422 21.34 -10.07 52.35
CA ASN A 422 22.48 -10.48 51.53
C ASN A 422 22.62 -12.01 51.57
N ASP A 423 22.79 -12.64 50.42
CA ASP A 423 23.44 -13.93 50.27
C ASP A 423 24.53 -13.83 49.19
N ASP A 424 25.73 -14.23 49.57
CA ASP A 424 26.99 -14.13 48.86
C ASP A 424 27.19 -15.36 47.92
N PRO A 425 27.96 -15.26 46.84
CA PRO A 425 28.02 -16.27 45.77
C PRO A 425 29.16 -17.26 46.00
N GLN A 426 28.89 -18.55 45.88
CA GLN A 426 29.93 -19.55 45.62
C GLN A 426 29.44 -20.66 44.67
N ASP A 427 30.40 -21.06 43.78
CA ASP A 427 30.52 -22.31 43.04
C ASP A 427 29.84 -22.44 41.67
N LEU A 428 30.67 -22.13 40.65
CA LEU A 428 30.58 -22.72 39.32
C LEU A 428 31.85 -23.56 39.06
N PRO A 429 31.76 -24.81 38.56
CA PRO A 429 32.90 -25.60 38.12
C PRO A 429 33.35 -25.25 36.70
N PRO A 430 34.63 -25.54 36.33
CA PRO A 430 35.29 -25.02 35.14
C PRO A 430 34.95 -25.77 33.86
N ALA A 431 34.95 -24.99 32.77
CA ALA A 431 34.82 -25.51 31.39
C ALA A 431 36.13 -26.21 30.96
N ASN A 432 35.99 -27.40 30.40
CA ASN A 432 37.05 -28.12 29.74
C ASN A 432 37.15 -27.72 28.27
N LEU A 433 38.33 -27.24 27.88
CA LEU A 433 38.85 -27.09 26.54
C LEU A 433 39.51 -28.39 26.07
N THR A 434 39.10 -28.95 24.92
CA THR A 434 39.89 -29.74 23.97
C THR A 434 39.19 -29.63 22.64
N ASP A 435 39.69 -29.05 21.66
CA ASP A 435 40.87 -29.17 20.78
C ASP A 435 40.51 -29.86 19.45
N ASP A 436 40.96 -29.21 18.36
CA ASP A 436 41.23 -29.73 17.02
C ASP A 436 40.04 -30.13 16.09
N THR A 437 39.83 -29.52 14.95
CA THR A 437 40.66 -29.54 13.75
C THR A 437 40.02 -28.69 12.62
N ASN A 438 40.79 -27.72 12.16
CA ASN A 438 40.62 -27.11 10.85
C ASN A 438 41.39 -27.95 9.82
N PRO A 439 40.90 -28.20 8.62
CA PRO A 439 41.70 -27.80 7.47
C PRO A 439 40.85 -27.36 6.26
N TYR A 440 41.14 -26.23 5.69
CA TYR A 440 41.56 -26.01 4.33
C TYR A 440 41.71 -24.51 4.07
N SER A 441 42.98 -24.14 4.01
CA SER A 441 43.48 -22.89 3.48
C SER A 441 43.74 -23.00 1.97
N SER A 442 43.68 -21.83 1.32
CA SER A 442 44.45 -21.37 0.16
C SER A 442 44.06 -21.90 -1.24
N ASN A 443 43.74 -21.00 -2.16
CA ASN A 443 44.67 -20.39 -3.13
C ASN A 443 43.93 -19.43 -4.09
N THR A 444 44.39 -18.19 -4.08
CA THR A 444 45.11 -17.43 -5.13
C THR A 444 44.49 -17.29 -6.51
N TYR A 445 44.26 -16.01 -6.82
CA TYR A 445 44.26 -15.28 -8.10
C TYR A 445 44.82 -16.05 -9.32
N ASP A 446 44.12 -15.94 -10.46
CA ASP A 446 44.80 -15.50 -11.69
C ASP A 446 43.81 -14.85 -12.69
N THR A 447 44.39 -13.92 -13.40
CA THR A 447 43.87 -12.97 -14.37
C THR A 447 43.86 -13.56 -15.79
N CYS A 448 43.00 -12.93 -16.64
CA CYS A 448 43.13 -12.81 -18.10
C CYS A 448 42.79 -14.05 -18.96
N ASP A 449 41.82 -13.91 -19.89
CA ASP A 449 42.06 -13.66 -21.32
C ASP A 449 40.73 -13.81 -22.10
N ILE A 450 40.51 -12.82 -22.95
CA ILE A 450 39.53 -12.84 -24.04
C ILE A 450 40.26 -13.36 -25.29
N PRO A 451 39.64 -14.23 -26.07
CA PRO A 451 39.92 -14.26 -27.51
C PRO A 451 38.64 -14.17 -28.38
N PRO A 452 38.81 -13.92 -29.68
CA PRO A 452 37.92 -13.15 -30.51
C PRO A 452 36.85 -13.98 -31.26
N ALA A 453 35.90 -13.21 -31.84
CA ALA A 453 34.85 -13.67 -32.72
C ALA A 453 35.32 -14.54 -33.88
N ASP A 454 34.57 -15.61 -34.18
CA ASP A 454 34.58 -16.21 -35.52
C ASP A 454 33.15 -16.45 -36.02
N VAL A 455 33.03 -16.37 -37.34
CA VAL A 455 31.84 -16.18 -38.16
C VAL A 455 31.33 -17.53 -38.66
N GLY A 456 30.00 -17.71 -38.63
CA GLY A 456 29.31 -18.56 -39.61
C GLY A 456 28.92 -19.97 -39.14
N ASP A 457 27.66 -20.21 -38.95
CA ASP A 457 26.99 -21.28 -39.71
C ASP A 457 25.46 -21.11 -39.68
N THR A 458 24.87 -21.26 -40.83
CA THR A 458 23.45 -21.24 -41.12
C THR A 458 22.84 -22.64 -40.98
N SER A 459 21.94 -22.83 -40.05
CA SER A 459 20.96 -23.94 -40.10
C SER A 459 19.71 -23.61 -39.27
N PRO A 460 18.51 -24.03 -39.71
CA PRO A 460 17.24 -23.54 -39.19
C PRO A 460 16.86 -24.24 -37.89
N HIS A 461 16.76 -23.50 -36.81
CA HIS A 461 16.14 -24.02 -35.57
C HIS A 461 14.64 -23.91 -35.63
N THR A 462 14.00 -25.06 -35.63
CA THR A 462 12.58 -25.28 -35.36
C THR A 462 12.15 -24.53 -34.08
N ALA A 463 11.25 -23.57 -34.26
CA ALA A 463 10.60 -22.87 -33.17
C ALA A 463 9.70 -23.88 -32.42
N THR A 464 10.02 -24.23 -31.20
CA THR A 464 9.11 -24.88 -30.25
C THR A 464 8.06 -23.87 -29.83
N VAL A 465 6.87 -24.01 -30.38
CA VAL A 465 5.66 -23.30 -29.92
C VAL A 465 5.38 -23.69 -28.48
N ARG A 466 5.47 -22.75 -27.55
CA ARG A 466 4.96 -22.93 -26.18
C ARG A 466 3.44 -23.02 -26.27
N PRO A 467 2.79 -23.93 -25.53
CA PRO A 467 1.35 -24.04 -25.56
C PRO A 467 0.70 -22.75 -25.09
N HIS A 468 -0.17 -22.20 -25.92
CA HIS A 468 -1.08 -21.11 -25.58
C HIS A 468 -1.91 -21.56 -24.38
N ARG A 469 -1.94 -20.81 -23.28
CA ARG A 469 -2.92 -20.99 -22.22
C ARG A 469 -4.28 -20.61 -22.84
N SER A 470 -5.19 -21.56 -22.95
CA SER A 470 -6.56 -21.30 -23.38
C SER A 470 -7.21 -20.32 -22.43
N SER A 471 -7.87 -19.29 -22.95
CA SER A 471 -8.67 -18.38 -22.13
C SER A 471 -9.94 -19.10 -21.67
N LEU A 472 -10.56 -18.60 -20.59
CA LEU A 472 -11.80 -19.16 -20.05
C LEU A 472 -12.91 -19.29 -21.13
N LEU A 473 -12.91 -18.43 -22.12
CA LEU A 473 -13.92 -18.44 -23.18
C LEU A 473 -13.63 -19.45 -24.29
N ASP A 474 -12.37 -19.81 -24.52
CA ASP A 474 -12.04 -20.94 -25.42
C ASP A 474 -12.60 -22.25 -24.86
N VAL A 475 -12.67 -22.33 -23.50
CA VAL A 475 -13.30 -23.47 -22.80
C VAL A 475 -14.84 -23.42 -22.85
N ILE A 476 -15.44 -22.22 -22.80
CA ILE A 476 -16.91 -22.04 -22.80
C ILE A 476 -17.51 -22.18 -24.20
N LEU A 477 -16.79 -21.79 -25.25
CA LEU A 477 -17.27 -21.82 -26.63
C LEU A 477 -16.89 -23.09 -27.40
N GLY A 478 -16.16 -24.04 -26.77
CA GLY A 478 -15.86 -25.35 -27.35
C GLY A 478 -14.94 -25.30 -28.58
N GLN A 479 -14.04 -24.31 -28.67
CA GLN A 479 -13.02 -24.20 -29.72
C GLN A 479 -11.62 -24.55 -29.21
#